data_8e8101b3f34dbeb976b8ff72d9bacebb
#
_entry.id   8e8101b3f34dbeb976b8ff72d9bacebb
#
_cell.length_a   1.000
_cell.length_b   1.000
_cell.length_c   1.000
_cell.angle_alpha   90.00
_cell.angle_beta   90.00
_cell.angle_gamma   90.00
#
_symmetry.space_group_name_H-M   'P 1'
#
loop_
_entity.id
_entity.type
_entity.pdbx_description
1 polymer ?
#
loop_
_entity_poly.entity_id
_entity_poly.type
_entity_poly.pdbx_seq_one_letter_code
_entity_poly.pdbx_strand_id
1 'polypeptide(L)'
;MAERLVYALIKGNTEYLTIDLEEALKQYPSPVAIIEGPLMTGMDKVGSLFGAGKMFLPQVVKSAKAMKNAVAILQPEIEKHNQAEGQKAKRHKVIVATAKGDVHDIGKNIVNIVLTCNNFDVIDLGVMVENRRIVDAIRQHNADIIGISGLITPSLNEMEGLCELLQQEGLKIPLIVGGATTSSVHTAVKLAPKYSGCVVYGGDASHTASLIKRLLSDPQEYTKQIQTEQEQIRHQYYNRQTTLLPLNEVRGKAPKFPLASYQQPKEFGEHNLIGKHIDLQKLAAKIDWTPFFHFWGFKGKFPEIIYENEEADRTYQAALEMLGTVIASHEFNASLIVQFFNAHREQDDIVLENGKRLAMLRQQKTDSECLSLADYVSPEGCTIGLFTLKVEDSRPHCDCQDFQHLLRESLCARLTEALAEWMQEQVCEGLHVIRPAFGYSACPDHSLKKDVFDILDAPEKIGVTLTSSYAIRPTTSLCGMILAHPQARYFSIGQVGDDQMTDYCKRRNINREEGKRLLGF
;
A
#
# COMPACT_ATOMS: atom_id res chain seq x y z
N MET A 1 41.58 3.70 -3.01
CA MET A 1 40.56 3.62 -4.05
C MET A 1 39.38 2.75 -3.58
N ALA A 2 39.53 1.47 -3.23
CA ALA A 2 38.41 0.62 -2.76
C ALA A 2 37.54 1.24 -1.65
N GLU A 3 38.19 1.82 -0.63
CA GLU A 3 37.47 2.53 0.46
C GLU A 3 36.69 3.76 -0.03
N ARG A 4 37.18 4.46 -1.07
CA ARG A 4 36.44 5.60 -1.65
C ARG A 4 35.19 5.13 -2.37
N LEU A 5 35.24 4.02 -3.11
CA LEU A 5 34.07 3.41 -3.74
C LEU A 5 33.02 2.94 -2.70
N VAL A 6 33.47 2.27 -1.62
CA VAL A 6 32.62 1.89 -0.50
C VAL A 6 31.95 3.12 0.13
N TYR A 7 32.72 4.17 0.39
CA TYR A 7 32.25 5.42 0.97
C TYR A 7 31.24 6.12 0.04
N ALA A 8 31.54 6.19 -1.27
CA ALA A 8 30.64 6.77 -2.27
C ALA A 8 29.26 6.11 -2.25
N LEU A 9 29.22 4.78 -2.15
CA LEU A 9 27.96 4.06 -2.05
C LEU A 9 27.24 4.30 -0.72
N ILE A 10 27.93 4.23 0.41
CA ILE A 10 27.32 4.47 1.73
C ILE A 10 26.74 5.89 1.82
N LYS A 11 27.39 6.87 1.22
CA LYS A 11 26.92 8.27 1.22
C LYS A 11 26.00 8.63 0.05
N GLY A 12 25.87 7.73 -0.94
CA GLY A 12 25.13 8.03 -2.18
C GLY A 12 25.78 9.16 -3.00
N ASN A 13 27.09 9.35 -2.86
CA ASN A 13 27.84 10.42 -3.56
C ASN A 13 28.38 9.88 -4.89
N THR A 14 28.02 10.52 -5.99
CA THR A 14 28.47 10.15 -7.35
C THR A 14 29.51 11.09 -7.96
N GLU A 15 29.91 12.13 -7.25
CA GLU A 15 30.77 13.21 -7.75
C GLU A 15 32.14 12.71 -8.29
N TYR A 16 32.77 11.78 -7.55
CA TYR A 16 34.07 11.23 -7.92
C TYR A 16 33.98 9.79 -8.46
N LEU A 17 32.77 9.26 -8.63
CA LEU A 17 32.54 7.85 -8.93
C LEU A 17 33.22 7.41 -10.24
N THR A 18 33.18 8.23 -11.30
CA THR A 18 33.79 7.93 -12.58
C THR A 18 35.32 7.82 -12.45
N ILE A 19 35.95 8.76 -11.78
CA ILE A 19 37.40 8.79 -11.57
C ILE A 19 37.87 7.58 -10.75
N ASP A 20 37.11 7.27 -9.67
CA ASP A 20 37.45 6.15 -8.80
C ASP A 20 37.24 4.78 -9.50
N LEU A 21 36.28 4.68 -10.40
CA LEU A 21 36.08 3.48 -11.22
C LEU A 21 37.13 3.30 -12.31
N GLU A 22 37.56 4.39 -12.96
CA GLU A 22 38.65 4.35 -13.92
C GLU A 22 39.98 3.96 -13.26
N GLU A 23 40.24 4.41 -12.03
CA GLU A 23 41.37 3.96 -11.23
C GLU A 23 41.23 2.48 -10.85
N ALA A 24 40.02 2.04 -10.47
CA ALA A 24 39.72 0.64 -10.13
C ALA A 24 39.95 -0.32 -11.31
N LEU A 25 39.56 0.07 -12.53
CA LEU A 25 39.78 -0.73 -13.73
C LEU A 25 41.26 -1.03 -14.01
N LYS A 26 42.20 -0.21 -13.50
CA LYS A 26 43.65 -0.43 -13.63
C LYS A 26 44.20 -1.37 -12.55
N GLN A 27 43.47 -1.58 -11.44
CA GLN A 27 43.94 -2.32 -10.27
C GLN A 27 43.27 -3.66 -10.08
N TYR A 28 42.03 -3.84 -10.58
CA TYR A 28 41.25 -5.06 -10.46
C TYR A 28 41.41 -5.94 -11.72
N PRO A 29 41.35 -7.27 -11.57
CA PRO A 29 41.54 -8.19 -12.69
C PRO A 29 40.42 -8.13 -13.73
N SER A 30 39.22 -7.70 -13.33
CA SER A 30 38.06 -7.53 -14.22
C SER A 30 37.09 -6.46 -13.71
N PRO A 31 36.28 -5.86 -14.59
CA PRO A 31 35.19 -4.96 -14.16
C PRO A 31 34.21 -5.61 -13.22
N VAL A 32 33.93 -6.93 -13.38
CA VAL A 32 33.06 -7.71 -12.50
C VAL A 32 33.67 -7.79 -11.09
N ALA A 33 34.98 -7.95 -10.95
CA ALA A 33 35.65 -7.97 -9.65
C ALA A 33 35.53 -6.64 -8.88
N ILE A 34 35.36 -5.50 -9.58
CA ILE A 34 35.07 -4.21 -8.94
C ILE A 34 33.65 -4.21 -8.36
N ILE A 35 32.68 -4.80 -9.11
CA ILE A 35 31.31 -4.91 -8.66
C ILE A 35 31.24 -5.84 -7.44
N GLU A 36 31.78 -7.06 -7.55
CA GLU A 36 31.71 -8.09 -6.49
C GLU A 36 32.57 -7.74 -5.26
N GLY A 37 33.58 -6.90 -5.43
CA GLY A 37 34.47 -6.44 -4.35
C GLY A 37 33.93 -5.16 -3.68
N PRO A 38 34.55 -3.99 -4.00
CA PRO A 38 34.28 -2.75 -3.26
C PRO A 38 32.83 -2.26 -3.40
N LEU A 39 32.19 -2.40 -4.58
CA LEU A 39 30.82 -1.92 -4.74
C LEU A 39 29.84 -2.77 -3.91
N MET A 40 29.94 -4.08 -3.95
CA MET A 40 29.09 -4.96 -3.13
C MET A 40 29.37 -4.79 -1.63
N THR A 41 30.64 -4.64 -1.23
CA THR A 41 30.97 -4.35 0.16
C THR A 41 30.28 -3.08 0.66
N GLY A 42 30.23 -2.03 -0.18
CA GLY A 42 29.50 -0.80 0.11
C GLY A 42 28.00 -1.05 0.28
N MET A 43 27.38 -1.79 -0.64
CA MET A 43 25.95 -2.08 -0.63
C MET A 43 25.54 -3.00 0.52
N ASP A 44 26.34 -4.02 0.86
CA ASP A 44 26.09 -4.88 2.03
C ASP A 44 26.10 -4.04 3.33
N LYS A 45 26.97 -3.04 3.41
CA LYS A 45 26.99 -2.14 4.57
C LYS A 45 25.78 -1.20 4.60
N VAL A 46 25.31 -0.71 3.44
CA VAL A 46 24.05 0.03 3.31
C VAL A 46 22.88 -0.83 3.79
N GLY A 47 22.77 -2.06 3.30
CA GLY A 47 21.73 -3.00 3.72
C GLY A 47 21.74 -3.31 5.21
N SER A 48 22.93 -3.52 5.79
CA SER A 48 23.10 -3.77 7.23
C SER A 48 22.72 -2.56 8.07
N LEU A 49 23.08 -1.34 7.65
CA LEU A 49 22.74 -0.10 8.34
C LEU A 49 21.25 0.17 8.27
N PHE A 50 20.62 -0.08 7.12
CA PHE A 50 19.18 0.06 6.93
C PHE A 50 18.40 -0.95 7.78
N GLY A 51 18.76 -2.23 7.74
CA GLY A 51 18.15 -3.26 8.58
C GLY A 51 18.33 -3.02 10.09
N ALA A 52 19.42 -2.36 10.50
CA ALA A 52 19.65 -1.95 11.89
C ALA A 52 18.96 -0.64 12.29
N GLY A 53 18.21 0.02 11.38
CA GLY A 53 17.58 1.31 11.62
C GLY A 53 18.55 2.48 11.77
N LYS A 54 19.81 2.33 11.29
CA LYS A 54 20.86 3.35 11.33
C LYS A 54 21.01 4.11 10.00
N MET A 55 20.29 3.71 9.00
CA MET A 55 20.17 4.37 7.70
C MET A 55 18.69 4.39 7.31
N PHE A 56 18.24 5.43 6.63
CA PHE A 56 16.85 5.64 6.27
C PHE A 56 16.64 5.50 4.76
N LEU A 57 15.40 5.31 4.33
CA LEU A 57 15.05 5.08 2.93
C LEU A 57 15.63 6.13 1.96
N PRO A 58 15.64 7.45 2.25
CA PRO A 58 16.26 8.44 1.36
C PRO A 58 17.72 8.16 1.04
N GLN A 59 18.47 7.72 2.04
CA GLN A 59 19.88 7.38 1.91
C GLN A 59 20.07 6.10 1.08
N VAL A 60 19.24 5.08 1.32
CA VAL A 60 19.26 3.82 0.55
C VAL A 60 18.98 4.08 -0.94
N VAL A 61 18.00 4.93 -1.25
CA VAL A 61 17.67 5.32 -2.63
C VAL A 61 18.83 6.04 -3.32
N LYS A 62 19.51 6.95 -2.61
CA LYS A 62 20.73 7.63 -3.11
C LYS A 62 21.86 6.62 -3.36
N SER A 63 22.08 5.68 -2.45
CA SER A 63 23.07 4.60 -2.59
C SER A 63 22.75 3.69 -3.78
N ALA A 64 21.48 3.33 -3.97
CA ALA A 64 21.02 2.54 -5.13
C ALA A 64 21.31 3.27 -6.45
N LYS A 65 21.04 4.57 -6.51
CA LYS A 65 21.37 5.40 -7.67
C LYS A 65 22.87 5.44 -7.95
N ALA A 66 23.70 5.57 -6.91
CA ALA A 66 25.16 5.54 -7.04
C ALA A 66 25.63 4.17 -7.56
N MET A 67 25.09 3.06 -7.07
CA MET A 67 25.39 1.71 -7.57
C MET A 67 24.97 1.55 -9.03
N LYS A 68 23.75 1.98 -9.41
CA LYS A 68 23.28 1.93 -10.79
C LYS A 68 24.19 2.73 -11.73
N ASN A 69 24.63 3.91 -11.32
CA ASN A 69 25.57 4.73 -12.08
C ASN A 69 26.93 4.02 -12.21
N ALA A 70 27.45 3.43 -11.13
CA ALA A 70 28.70 2.68 -11.17
C ALA A 70 28.66 1.52 -12.16
N VAL A 71 27.59 0.72 -12.13
CA VAL A 71 27.38 -0.39 -13.07
C VAL A 71 27.27 0.12 -14.51
N ALA A 72 26.54 1.23 -14.75
CA ALA A 72 26.41 1.81 -16.08
C ALA A 72 27.77 2.29 -16.65
N ILE A 73 28.65 2.86 -15.80
CA ILE A 73 30.00 3.25 -16.18
C ILE A 73 30.87 2.03 -16.52
N LEU A 74 30.71 0.93 -15.76
CA LEU A 74 31.48 -0.30 -15.98
C LEU A 74 30.94 -1.16 -17.13
N GLN A 75 29.69 -0.98 -17.56
CA GLN A 75 29.00 -1.81 -18.54
C GLN A 75 29.79 -1.97 -19.86
N PRO A 76 30.34 -0.92 -20.50
CA PRO A 76 31.11 -1.07 -21.72
C PRO A 76 32.37 -1.96 -21.55
N GLU A 77 33.01 -1.90 -20.39
CA GLU A 77 34.19 -2.71 -20.08
C GLU A 77 33.81 -4.14 -19.74
N ILE A 78 32.65 -4.36 -19.11
CA ILE A 78 32.09 -5.69 -18.87
C ILE A 78 31.78 -6.38 -20.21
N GLU A 79 31.19 -5.67 -21.16
CA GLU A 79 30.88 -6.22 -22.50
C GLU A 79 32.13 -6.60 -23.27
N LYS A 80 33.18 -5.79 -23.22
CA LYS A 80 34.49 -6.10 -23.82
C LYS A 80 35.11 -7.34 -23.16
N HIS A 81 35.05 -7.43 -21.83
CA HIS A 81 35.67 -8.53 -21.07
C HIS A 81 34.89 -9.85 -21.28
N ASN A 82 33.56 -9.82 -21.29
CA ASN A 82 32.72 -10.99 -21.53
C ASN A 82 32.84 -11.60 -22.93
N GLN A 83 33.18 -10.78 -23.93
CA GLN A 83 33.54 -11.26 -25.27
C GLN A 83 34.84 -12.07 -25.26
N ALA A 84 35.73 -11.84 -24.28
CA ALA A 84 37.00 -12.53 -24.16
C ALA A 84 36.94 -13.82 -23.31
N GLU A 85 36.08 -13.92 -22.26
CA GLU A 85 36.14 -15.00 -21.27
C GLU A 85 34.90 -15.89 -21.12
N GLY A 86 33.77 -15.58 -21.73
CA GLY A 86 32.58 -16.48 -21.78
C GLY A 86 31.88 -16.79 -20.46
N GLN A 87 32.19 -16.15 -19.34
CA GLN A 87 31.54 -16.37 -18.05
C GLN A 87 30.66 -15.21 -17.61
N LYS A 88 29.34 -15.45 -17.49
CA LYS A 88 28.41 -14.53 -16.79
C LYS A 88 28.36 -14.95 -15.33
N ALA A 89 28.69 -14.05 -14.40
CA ALA A 89 28.36 -14.22 -12.99
C ALA A 89 26.83 -14.39 -12.85
N LYS A 90 26.39 -15.52 -12.31
CA LYS A 90 24.95 -15.86 -12.19
C LYS A 90 24.38 -15.10 -11.00
N ARG A 91 23.65 -14.01 -11.27
CA ARG A 91 22.86 -13.32 -10.24
C ARG A 91 21.55 -14.09 -10.01
N HIS A 92 21.10 -14.12 -8.76
CA HIS A 92 19.77 -14.66 -8.44
C HIS A 92 18.66 -13.73 -8.95
N LYS A 93 17.68 -14.32 -9.63
CA LYS A 93 16.59 -13.59 -10.25
C LYS A 93 15.35 -13.61 -9.37
N VAL A 94 14.83 -12.42 -9.11
CA VAL A 94 13.61 -12.21 -8.31
C VAL A 94 12.54 -11.56 -9.18
N ILE A 95 11.43 -12.26 -9.39
CA ILE A 95 10.25 -11.66 -10.00
C ILE A 95 9.48 -10.91 -8.92
N VAL A 96 9.06 -9.67 -9.22
CA VAL A 96 8.22 -8.86 -8.32
C VAL A 96 7.00 -8.36 -9.08
N ALA A 97 5.83 -8.44 -8.42
CA ALA A 97 4.56 -8.03 -9.01
C ALA A 97 3.60 -7.47 -7.97
N THR A 98 2.70 -6.57 -8.37
CA THR A 98 1.50 -6.27 -7.61
C THR A 98 0.35 -7.11 -8.12
N ALA A 99 -0.41 -7.71 -7.21
CA ALA A 99 -1.50 -8.64 -7.49
C ALA A 99 -2.54 -8.06 -8.46
N LYS A 100 -3.20 -8.95 -9.20
CA LYS A 100 -4.28 -8.60 -10.13
C LYS A 100 -5.31 -7.67 -9.49
N GLY A 101 -5.68 -6.62 -10.22
CA GLY A 101 -6.67 -5.62 -9.79
C GLY A 101 -6.18 -4.63 -8.74
N ASP A 102 -4.96 -4.78 -8.24
CA ASP A 102 -4.32 -3.84 -7.32
C ASP A 102 -3.33 -2.94 -8.08
N VAL A 103 -3.36 -1.66 -7.76
CA VAL A 103 -2.54 -0.62 -8.43
C VAL A 103 -1.48 -0.01 -7.50
N HIS A 104 -1.48 -0.42 -6.23
CA HIS A 104 -0.60 0.14 -5.22
C HIS A 104 0.79 -0.50 -5.30
N ASP A 105 1.78 0.24 -5.75
CA ASP A 105 3.12 -0.25 -6.05
C ASP A 105 4.24 0.39 -5.22
N ILE A 106 3.98 1.42 -4.43
CA ILE A 106 5.02 2.11 -3.64
C ILE A 106 5.83 1.12 -2.80
N GLY A 107 5.17 0.25 -2.03
CA GLY A 107 5.84 -0.77 -1.22
C GLY A 107 6.66 -1.75 -2.05
N LYS A 108 6.14 -2.19 -3.20
CA LYS A 108 6.83 -3.04 -4.17
C LYS A 108 8.07 -2.34 -4.72
N ASN A 109 7.96 -1.06 -5.06
CA ASN A 109 9.06 -0.28 -5.62
C ASN A 109 10.19 -0.09 -4.60
N ILE A 110 9.86 0.11 -3.32
CA ILE A 110 10.85 0.13 -2.23
C ILE A 110 11.58 -1.22 -2.13
N VAL A 111 10.85 -2.33 -2.19
CA VAL A 111 11.45 -3.67 -2.18
C VAL A 111 12.36 -3.88 -3.39
N ASN A 112 11.96 -3.44 -4.58
CA ASN A 112 12.78 -3.50 -5.80
C ASN A 112 14.12 -2.77 -5.62
N ILE A 113 14.09 -1.57 -5.05
CA ILE A 113 15.30 -0.79 -4.74
C ILE A 113 16.19 -1.59 -3.77
N VAL A 114 15.64 -2.09 -2.68
CA VAL A 114 16.39 -2.84 -1.67
C VAL A 114 17.01 -4.11 -2.27
N LEU A 115 16.28 -4.85 -3.09
CA LEU A 115 16.78 -6.07 -3.74
C LEU A 115 17.88 -5.76 -4.76
N THR A 116 17.68 -4.76 -5.60
CA THR A 116 18.69 -4.31 -6.56
C THR A 116 19.98 -3.89 -5.86
N CYS A 117 19.85 -3.17 -4.74
CA CYS A 117 20.97 -2.80 -3.87
C CYS A 117 21.71 -4.01 -3.28
N ASN A 118 21.01 -5.14 -3.13
CA ASN A 118 21.58 -6.38 -2.61
C ASN A 118 22.02 -7.37 -3.72
N ASN A 119 22.27 -6.89 -4.93
CA ASN A 119 22.78 -7.64 -6.08
C ASN A 119 21.83 -8.71 -6.62
N PHE A 120 20.52 -8.56 -6.42
CA PHE A 120 19.52 -9.38 -7.10
C PHE A 120 19.21 -8.81 -8.48
N ASP A 121 18.96 -9.70 -9.44
CA ASP A 121 18.42 -9.35 -10.75
C ASP A 121 16.89 -9.30 -10.62
N VAL A 122 16.34 -8.08 -10.47
CA VAL A 122 14.92 -7.86 -10.21
C VAL A 122 14.16 -7.67 -11.51
N ILE A 123 13.16 -8.53 -11.73
CA ILE A 123 12.25 -8.50 -12.86
C ILE A 123 10.91 -7.99 -12.35
N ASP A 124 10.66 -6.70 -12.50
CA ASP A 124 9.41 -6.05 -12.10
C ASP A 124 8.35 -6.23 -13.20
N LEU A 125 7.27 -6.94 -12.90
CA LEU A 125 6.14 -7.14 -13.82
C LEU A 125 5.11 -6.01 -13.76
N GLY A 126 5.28 -5.04 -12.85
CA GLY A 126 4.38 -3.91 -12.66
C GLY A 126 3.19 -4.20 -11.74
N VAL A 127 2.08 -3.53 -12.02
CA VAL A 127 0.83 -3.62 -11.24
C VAL A 127 -0.24 -4.41 -11.98
N MET A 128 -1.29 -4.84 -11.24
CA MET A 128 -2.43 -5.59 -11.78
C MET A 128 -2.02 -6.83 -12.57
N VAL A 129 -1.02 -7.55 -12.10
CA VAL A 129 -0.42 -8.66 -12.82
C VAL A 129 -1.27 -9.92 -12.66
N GLU A 130 -1.70 -10.49 -13.79
CA GLU A 130 -2.41 -11.78 -13.82
C GLU A 130 -1.50 -12.90 -13.32
N ASN A 131 -2.02 -13.81 -12.49
CA ASN A 131 -1.27 -14.94 -11.94
C ASN A 131 -0.59 -15.78 -13.03
N ARG A 132 -1.25 -15.94 -14.19
CA ARG A 132 -0.67 -16.67 -15.34
C ARG A 132 0.59 -15.98 -15.85
N ARG A 133 0.60 -14.66 -15.95
CA ARG A 133 1.77 -13.89 -16.39
C ARG A 133 2.95 -14.06 -15.44
N ILE A 134 2.69 -14.19 -14.13
CA ILE A 134 3.74 -14.47 -13.14
C ILE A 134 4.36 -15.84 -13.42
N VAL A 135 3.54 -16.87 -13.62
CA VAL A 135 4.00 -18.24 -13.93
C VAL A 135 4.81 -18.28 -15.24
N ASP A 136 4.35 -17.59 -16.27
CA ASP A 136 5.04 -17.51 -17.55
C ASP A 136 6.40 -16.80 -17.40
N ALA A 137 6.46 -15.72 -16.63
CA ALA A 137 7.70 -14.99 -16.34
C ALA A 137 8.71 -15.86 -15.55
N ILE A 138 8.25 -16.68 -14.59
CA ILE A 138 9.12 -17.64 -13.87
C ILE A 138 9.85 -18.54 -14.86
N ARG A 139 9.13 -19.11 -15.82
CA ARG A 139 9.69 -20.01 -16.84
C ARG A 139 10.61 -19.28 -17.80
N GLN A 140 10.17 -18.11 -18.28
CA GLN A 140 10.92 -17.29 -19.24
C GLN A 140 12.28 -16.84 -18.69
N HIS A 141 12.30 -16.41 -17.43
CA HIS A 141 13.50 -15.84 -16.81
C HIS A 141 14.28 -16.85 -15.97
N ASN A 142 13.77 -18.06 -15.73
CA ASN A 142 14.31 -19.02 -14.77
C ASN A 142 14.53 -18.36 -13.40
N ALA A 143 13.47 -17.78 -12.86
CA ALA A 143 13.53 -17.04 -11.60
C ALA A 143 13.76 -17.96 -10.40
N ASP A 144 14.51 -17.47 -9.42
CA ASP A 144 14.82 -18.18 -8.18
C ASP A 144 13.78 -17.91 -7.07
N ILE A 145 13.17 -16.71 -7.09
CA ILE A 145 12.24 -16.22 -6.05
C ILE A 145 11.10 -15.43 -6.72
N ILE A 146 9.93 -15.45 -6.08
CA ILE A 146 8.78 -14.58 -6.43
C ILE A 146 8.46 -13.68 -5.24
N GLY A 147 8.26 -12.39 -5.50
CA GLY A 147 7.66 -11.43 -4.58
C GLY A 147 6.30 -10.96 -5.11
N ILE A 148 5.25 -11.04 -4.29
CA ILE A 148 3.94 -10.48 -4.63
C ILE A 148 3.48 -9.48 -3.58
N SER A 149 2.98 -8.32 -4.02
CA SER A 149 2.48 -7.24 -3.17
C SER A 149 0.98 -7.05 -3.37
N GLY A 150 0.28 -6.64 -2.29
CA GLY A 150 -1.11 -6.24 -2.35
C GLY A 150 -1.50 -5.36 -1.17
N LEU A 151 -2.34 -4.36 -1.42
CA LEU A 151 -2.76 -3.39 -0.41
C LEU A 151 -4.25 -3.47 -0.10
N ILE A 152 -5.06 -3.97 -1.01
CA ILE A 152 -6.51 -4.08 -0.82
C ILE A 152 -6.92 -5.52 -0.49
N THR A 153 -8.03 -5.69 0.23
CA THR A 153 -8.52 -7.03 0.63
C THR A 153 -8.68 -8.01 -0.55
N PRO A 154 -9.21 -7.60 -1.73
CA PRO A 154 -9.28 -8.51 -2.87
C PRO A 154 -7.93 -9.08 -3.34
N SER A 155 -6.82 -8.39 -3.09
CA SER A 155 -5.48 -8.89 -3.44
C SER A 155 -5.10 -10.17 -2.68
N LEU A 156 -5.67 -10.38 -1.49
CA LEU A 156 -5.44 -11.59 -0.70
C LEU A 156 -5.95 -12.84 -1.44
N ASN A 157 -7.12 -12.75 -2.08
CA ASN A 157 -7.68 -13.85 -2.88
C ASN A 157 -6.83 -14.14 -4.13
N GLU A 158 -6.29 -13.10 -4.76
CA GLU A 158 -5.38 -13.27 -5.90
C GLU A 158 -4.07 -13.95 -5.50
N MET A 159 -3.56 -13.67 -4.30
CA MET A 159 -2.39 -14.37 -3.74
C MET A 159 -2.71 -15.85 -3.44
N GLU A 160 -3.91 -16.16 -2.94
CA GLU A 160 -4.37 -17.53 -2.77
C GLU A 160 -4.43 -18.27 -4.12
N GLY A 161 -5.04 -17.65 -5.13
CA GLY A 161 -5.10 -18.18 -6.49
C GLY A 161 -3.71 -18.38 -7.13
N LEU A 162 -2.73 -17.51 -6.81
CA LEU A 162 -1.36 -17.71 -7.25
C LEU A 162 -0.74 -18.97 -6.61
N CYS A 163 -0.93 -19.19 -5.31
CA CYS A 163 -0.47 -20.39 -4.62
C CYS A 163 -1.05 -21.66 -5.25
N GLU A 164 -2.36 -21.67 -5.52
CA GLU A 164 -3.04 -22.79 -6.18
C GLU A 164 -2.51 -23.04 -7.59
N LEU A 165 -2.29 -21.98 -8.37
CA LEU A 165 -1.74 -22.09 -9.72
C LEU A 165 -0.31 -22.61 -9.72
N LEU A 166 0.57 -22.12 -8.83
CA LEU A 166 1.93 -22.63 -8.67
C LEU A 166 1.94 -24.12 -8.30
N GLN A 167 1.01 -24.54 -7.42
CA GLN A 167 0.83 -25.94 -7.05
C GLN A 167 0.40 -26.79 -8.24
N GLN A 168 -0.59 -26.33 -9.03
CA GLN A 168 -1.08 -27.02 -10.22
C GLN A 168 -0.01 -27.16 -11.29
N GLU A 169 0.83 -26.14 -11.46
CA GLU A 169 1.94 -26.14 -12.44
C GLU A 169 3.18 -26.90 -11.96
N GLY A 170 3.15 -27.49 -10.74
CA GLY A 170 4.25 -28.27 -10.16
C GLY A 170 5.50 -27.47 -9.83
N LEU A 171 5.40 -26.14 -9.77
CA LEU A 171 6.52 -25.27 -9.43
C LEU A 171 6.75 -25.31 -7.91
N LYS A 172 8.02 -25.23 -7.48
CA LYS A 172 8.41 -25.21 -6.04
C LYS A 172 9.32 -24.02 -5.73
N ILE A 173 9.06 -22.89 -6.35
CA ILE A 173 9.83 -21.65 -6.16
C ILE A 173 9.37 -20.94 -4.90
N PRO A 174 10.26 -20.40 -4.05
CA PRO A 174 9.86 -19.62 -2.87
C PRO A 174 9.03 -18.39 -3.25
N LEU A 175 7.92 -18.18 -2.54
CA LEU A 175 7.00 -17.06 -2.70
C LEU A 175 7.05 -16.16 -1.46
N ILE A 176 7.41 -14.90 -1.66
CA ILE A 176 7.38 -13.87 -0.63
C ILE A 176 6.15 -13.02 -0.83
N VAL A 177 5.34 -12.88 0.21
CA VAL A 177 4.13 -12.06 0.18
C VAL A 177 4.29 -10.81 1.05
N GLY A 178 3.90 -9.67 0.51
CA GLY A 178 4.02 -8.37 1.17
C GLY A 178 2.84 -7.46 0.86
N GLY A 179 2.84 -6.30 1.52
CA GLY A 179 1.79 -5.30 1.43
C GLY A 179 0.95 -5.18 2.70
N ALA A 180 0.27 -4.05 2.86
CA ALA A 180 -0.37 -3.67 4.13
C ALA A 180 -1.52 -4.59 4.56
N THR A 181 -2.16 -5.31 3.64
CA THR A 181 -3.23 -6.27 3.96
C THR A 181 -2.72 -7.66 4.30
N THR A 182 -1.47 -7.97 3.99
CA THR A 182 -0.86 -9.27 4.29
C THR A 182 -0.36 -9.34 5.73
N SER A 183 -0.26 -10.54 6.27
CA SER A 183 0.28 -10.78 7.61
C SER A 183 0.85 -12.18 7.72
N SER A 184 1.66 -12.43 8.76
CA SER A 184 2.13 -13.78 9.08
C SER A 184 0.97 -14.77 9.31
N VAL A 185 -0.13 -14.30 9.90
CA VAL A 185 -1.33 -15.12 10.12
C VAL A 185 -2.00 -15.48 8.80
N HIS A 186 -2.24 -14.49 7.90
CA HIS A 186 -2.79 -14.75 6.57
C HIS A 186 -1.93 -15.72 5.78
N THR A 187 -0.60 -15.49 5.77
CA THR A 187 0.36 -16.36 5.09
C THR A 187 0.30 -17.79 5.61
N ALA A 188 0.30 -17.97 6.93
CA ALA A 188 0.29 -19.29 7.56
C ALA A 188 -1.03 -20.04 7.40
N VAL A 189 -2.18 -19.33 7.48
CA VAL A 189 -3.51 -19.95 7.53
C VAL A 189 -4.11 -20.14 6.14
N LYS A 190 -3.93 -19.16 5.23
CA LYS A 190 -4.62 -19.14 3.92
C LYS A 190 -3.71 -19.53 2.76
N LEU A 191 -2.45 -19.10 2.76
CA LEU A 191 -1.56 -19.28 1.61
C LEU A 191 -0.73 -20.59 1.69
N ALA A 192 0.01 -20.77 2.78
CA ALA A 192 0.91 -21.93 2.93
C ALA A 192 0.23 -23.31 2.77
N PRO A 193 -1.02 -23.53 3.21
CA PRO A 193 -1.70 -24.82 2.99
C PRO A 193 -2.02 -25.12 1.52
N LYS A 194 -2.03 -24.12 0.63
CA LYS A 194 -2.39 -24.26 -0.78
C LYS A 194 -1.20 -24.51 -1.71
N TYR A 195 0.02 -24.41 -1.18
CA TYR A 195 1.23 -24.51 -1.96
C TYR A 195 2.33 -25.28 -1.25
N SER A 196 2.85 -26.32 -1.87
CA SER A 196 3.91 -27.17 -1.31
C SER A 196 5.31 -26.52 -1.34
N GLY A 197 5.49 -25.43 -2.06
CA GLY A 197 6.68 -24.59 -2.01
C GLY A 197 6.70 -23.73 -0.74
N CYS A 198 7.82 -23.02 -0.52
CA CYS A 198 7.96 -22.14 0.63
C CYS A 198 7.19 -20.83 0.41
N VAL A 199 6.22 -20.51 1.26
CA VAL A 199 5.52 -19.21 1.27
C VAL A 199 5.92 -18.45 2.53
N VAL A 200 6.38 -17.19 2.37
CA VAL A 200 6.92 -16.40 3.49
C VAL A 200 6.28 -15.03 3.51
N TYR A 201 5.91 -14.57 4.70
CA TYR A 201 5.56 -13.18 4.90
C TYR A 201 6.82 -12.30 4.89
N GLY A 202 6.92 -11.38 3.95
CA GLY A 202 8.10 -10.53 3.76
C GLY A 202 8.30 -9.47 4.85
N GLY A 203 7.23 -9.13 5.58
CA GLY A 203 7.29 -8.09 6.62
C GLY A 203 7.65 -6.72 6.06
N ASP A 204 8.61 -6.06 6.69
CA ASP A 204 9.16 -4.78 6.27
C ASP A 204 10.15 -4.97 5.10
N ALA A 205 10.15 -4.03 4.16
CA ALA A 205 11.03 -4.04 2.99
C ALA A 205 12.53 -4.13 3.38
N SER A 206 12.92 -3.57 4.53
CA SER A 206 14.31 -3.61 5.03
C SER A 206 14.81 -5.04 5.32
N HIS A 207 13.90 -5.96 5.65
CA HIS A 207 14.24 -7.34 5.99
C HIS A 207 14.16 -8.30 4.79
N THR A 208 13.51 -7.89 3.69
CA THR A 208 13.24 -8.76 2.55
C THR A 208 14.52 -9.32 1.92
N ALA A 209 15.57 -8.50 1.75
CA ALA A 209 16.82 -8.96 1.15
C ALA A 209 17.55 -10.00 2.01
N SER A 210 17.58 -9.83 3.34
CA SER A 210 18.20 -10.79 4.26
C SER A 210 17.42 -12.10 4.31
N LEU A 211 16.09 -12.03 4.24
CA LEU A 211 15.21 -13.20 4.15
C LEU A 211 15.47 -13.98 2.87
N ILE A 212 15.58 -13.32 1.72
CA ILE A 212 15.90 -13.96 0.45
C ILE A 212 17.29 -14.62 0.48
N LYS A 213 18.32 -13.92 1.01
CA LYS A 213 19.68 -14.48 1.15
C LYS A 213 19.65 -15.78 1.96
N ARG A 214 18.89 -15.84 3.06
CA ARG A 214 18.73 -17.06 3.87
C ARG A 214 18.01 -18.18 3.12
N LEU A 215 16.92 -17.85 2.39
CA LEU A 215 16.22 -18.83 1.56
C LEU A 215 17.10 -19.45 0.47
N LEU A 216 18.05 -18.69 -0.06
CA LEU A 216 18.95 -19.15 -1.12
C LEU A 216 20.19 -19.88 -0.58
N SER A 217 20.69 -19.48 0.60
CA SER A 217 21.89 -20.09 1.20
C SER A 217 21.61 -21.44 1.86
N ASP A 218 20.46 -21.59 2.51
CA ASP A 218 20.04 -22.82 3.16
C ASP A 218 18.53 -23.08 2.97
N PRO A 219 18.13 -23.48 1.76
CA PRO A 219 16.72 -23.61 1.39
C PRO A 219 15.96 -24.64 2.24
N GLN A 220 16.60 -25.75 2.61
CA GLN A 220 15.94 -26.85 3.31
C GLN A 220 15.67 -26.53 4.78
N GLU A 221 16.72 -26.14 5.50
CA GLU A 221 16.62 -25.86 6.93
C GLU A 221 15.73 -24.62 7.18
N TYR A 222 15.92 -23.57 6.39
CA TYR A 222 15.12 -22.35 6.56
C TYR A 222 13.64 -22.54 6.20
N THR A 223 13.34 -23.33 5.15
CA THR A 223 11.94 -23.68 4.82
C THR A 223 11.29 -24.47 5.96
N LYS A 224 12.02 -25.43 6.56
CA LYS A 224 11.53 -26.20 7.71
C LYS A 224 11.25 -25.32 8.93
N GLN A 225 12.14 -24.35 9.21
CA GLN A 225 11.92 -23.38 10.29
C GLN A 225 10.62 -22.59 10.05
N ILE A 226 10.44 -22.04 8.84
CA ILE A 226 9.23 -21.29 8.46
C ILE A 226 7.97 -22.15 8.61
N GLN A 227 7.99 -23.38 8.14
CA GLN A 227 6.86 -24.30 8.26
C GLN A 227 6.48 -24.56 9.72
N THR A 228 7.48 -24.75 10.60
CA THR A 228 7.26 -24.94 12.04
C THR A 228 6.62 -23.69 12.68
N GLU A 229 7.11 -22.51 12.35
CA GLU A 229 6.52 -21.24 12.82
C GLU A 229 5.08 -21.07 12.34
N GLN A 230 4.82 -21.41 11.08
CA GLN A 230 3.47 -21.35 10.50
C GLN A 230 2.51 -22.37 11.12
N GLU A 231 2.97 -23.55 11.50
CA GLU A 231 2.17 -24.53 12.24
C GLU A 231 1.76 -24.01 13.63
N GLN A 232 2.68 -23.37 14.33
CA GLN A 232 2.37 -22.73 15.61
C GLN A 232 1.33 -21.62 15.45
N ILE A 233 1.46 -20.78 14.40
CA ILE A 233 0.49 -19.72 14.12
C ILE A 233 -0.88 -20.33 13.79
N ARG A 234 -0.96 -21.37 12.97
CA ARG A 234 -2.22 -22.08 12.66
C ARG A 234 -2.87 -22.66 13.90
N HIS A 235 -2.08 -23.32 14.75
CA HIS A 235 -2.57 -23.87 16.01
C HIS A 235 -3.17 -22.79 16.90
N GLN A 236 -2.48 -21.66 17.06
CA GLN A 236 -2.99 -20.53 17.82
C GLN A 236 -4.25 -19.91 17.18
N TYR A 237 -4.29 -19.81 15.87
CA TYR A 237 -5.42 -19.23 15.13
C TYR A 237 -6.69 -20.07 15.29
N TYR A 238 -6.60 -21.39 15.07
CA TYR A 238 -7.75 -22.29 15.17
C TYR A 238 -8.20 -22.56 16.61
N ASN A 239 -7.31 -22.40 17.58
CA ASN A 239 -7.65 -22.52 19.00
C ASN A 239 -8.24 -21.23 19.60
N ARG A 240 -8.21 -20.11 18.89
CA ARG A 240 -8.94 -18.89 19.27
C ARG A 240 -10.43 -19.09 19.01
N GLN A 241 -11.17 -19.53 20.02
CA GLN A 241 -12.63 -19.50 20.00
C GLN A 241 -13.07 -18.04 20.17
N THR A 242 -13.37 -17.35 19.09
CA THR A 242 -14.06 -16.07 19.14
C THR A 242 -15.55 -16.37 19.12
N THR A 243 -16.22 -16.21 20.26
CA THR A 243 -17.68 -16.35 20.32
C THR A 243 -18.29 -15.10 19.69
N LEU A 244 -18.93 -15.26 18.54
CA LEU A 244 -19.71 -14.21 17.90
C LEU A 244 -21.16 -14.34 18.37
N LEU A 245 -21.78 -13.20 18.69
CA LEU A 245 -23.22 -13.18 18.99
C LEU A 245 -24.04 -13.27 17.70
N PRO A 246 -25.22 -13.90 17.73
CA PRO A 246 -26.14 -13.91 16.61
C PRO A 246 -26.53 -12.50 16.16
N LEU A 247 -26.72 -12.32 14.84
CA LEU A 247 -27.04 -11.01 14.25
C LEU A 247 -28.26 -10.34 14.88
N ASN A 248 -29.31 -11.11 15.17
CA ASN A 248 -30.51 -10.58 15.82
C ASN A 248 -30.23 -10.04 17.24
N GLU A 249 -29.34 -10.71 17.97
CA GLU A 249 -28.95 -10.26 19.31
C GLU A 249 -28.11 -8.98 19.24
N VAL A 250 -27.15 -8.90 18.35
CA VAL A 250 -26.31 -7.70 18.21
C VAL A 250 -27.09 -6.50 17.67
N ARG A 251 -28.13 -6.71 16.86
CA ARG A 251 -29.08 -5.65 16.49
C ARG A 251 -29.82 -5.12 17.73
N GLY A 252 -30.13 -5.98 18.69
CA GLY A 252 -30.66 -5.59 20.00
C GLY A 252 -29.70 -4.80 20.88
N LYS A 253 -28.38 -4.96 20.67
CA LYS A 253 -27.29 -4.24 21.35
C LYS A 253 -26.81 -3.01 20.57
N ALA A 254 -27.51 -2.62 19.51
CA ALA A 254 -27.22 -1.39 18.78
C ALA A 254 -27.39 -0.16 19.69
N PRO A 255 -26.54 0.85 19.59
CA PRO A 255 -26.70 2.07 20.34
C PRO A 255 -28.04 2.75 19.99
N LYS A 256 -28.70 3.28 21.01
CA LYS A 256 -29.96 4.03 20.86
C LYS A 256 -29.70 5.49 21.06
N PHE A 257 -29.46 6.21 19.98
CA PHE A 257 -29.25 7.64 20.02
C PHE A 257 -30.60 8.39 20.05
N PRO A 258 -30.71 9.45 20.86
CA PRO A 258 -31.89 10.33 20.81
C PRO A 258 -32.03 10.98 19.43
N LEU A 259 -33.23 11.11 18.89
CA LEU A 259 -33.47 11.70 17.57
C LEU A 259 -32.87 13.12 17.45
N ALA A 260 -32.92 13.90 18.52
CA ALA A 260 -32.33 15.23 18.58
C ALA A 260 -30.77 15.27 18.51
N SER A 261 -30.09 14.12 18.63
CA SER A 261 -28.63 14.03 18.53
C SER A 261 -28.11 13.94 17.10
N TYR A 262 -28.98 13.60 16.14
CA TYR A 262 -28.60 13.54 14.74
C TYR A 262 -28.48 14.95 14.18
N GLN A 263 -27.26 15.33 13.89
CA GLN A 263 -26.95 16.67 13.38
C GLN A 263 -27.37 16.79 11.92
N GLN A 264 -28.09 17.86 11.63
CA GLN A 264 -28.38 18.27 10.26
C GLN A 264 -27.31 19.32 9.91
N PRO A 265 -26.42 19.05 8.97
CA PRO A 265 -25.52 20.09 8.50
C PRO A 265 -26.35 21.29 7.99
N LYS A 266 -26.07 22.47 8.47
CA LYS A 266 -26.74 23.67 8.03
C LYS A 266 -26.43 23.92 6.56
N GLU A 267 -27.48 23.99 5.73
CA GLU A 267 -27.40 24.38 4.31
C GLU A 267 -26.62 23.45 3.36
N PHE A 268 -27.04 22.19 3.22
CA PHE A 268 -26.48 21.31 2.19
C PHE A 268 -27.14 21.40 0.81
N GLY A 269 -28.13 22.24 0.63
CA GLY A 269 -29.01 22.26 -0.55
C GLY A 269 -28.31 22.53 -1.90
N GLU A 270 -27.15 23.16 -1.93
CA GLU A 270 -26.47 23.57 -3.18
C GLU A 270 -24.96 23.33 -3.21
N HIS A 271 -24.35 22.73 -2.19
CA HIS A 271 -22.92 22.54 -2.15
C HIS A 271 -22.47 21.20 -2.73
N ASN A 272 -22.81 20.95 -3.99
CA ASN A 272 -22.01 20.07 -4.84
C ASN A 272 -20.69 20.78 -5.10
N LEU A 273 -19.73 20.61 -4.21
CA LEU A 273 -18.39 21.14 -4.43
C LEU A 273 -17.73 20.27 -5.48
N ILE A 274 -17.89 20.64 -6.74
CA ILE A 274 -17.10 20.10 -7.83
C ILE A 274 -15.95 21.08 -8.02
N GLY A 275 -14.86 20.83 -7.31
CA GLY A 275 -13.64 21.62 -7.45
C GLY A 275 -12.72 20.96 -8.46
N LYS A 276 -12.54 21.61 -9.61
CA LYS A 276 -11.39 21.36 -10.49
C LYS A 276 -10.38 22.47 -10.20
N HIS A 277 -9.10 22.10 -10.05
CA HIS A 277 -8.00 23.05 -9.79
C HIS A 277 -8.10 23.80 -8.45
N ILE A 278 -8.22 23.02 -7.36
CA ILE A 278 -8.18 23.58 -6.00
C ILE A 278 -6.78 24.12 -5.72
N ASP A 279 -6.74 25.28 -5.07
CA ASP A 279 -5.50 25.95 -4.72
C ASP A 279 -4.62 25.10 -3.79
N LEU A 280 -3.52 24.63 -4.35
CA LEU A 280 -2.56 23.77 -3.64
C LEU A 280 -1.86 24.48 -2.48
N GLN A 281 -1.75 25.82 -2.49
CA GLN A 281 -1.17 26.57 -1.36
C GLN A 281 -2.01 26.42 -0.10
N LYS A 282 -3.36 26.40 -0.25
CA LYS A 282 -4.28 26.17 0.86
C LYS A 282 -4.17 24.74 1.42
N LEU A 283 -3.92 23.76 0.55
CA LEU A 283 -3.74 22.37 0.94
C LEU A 283 -2.38 22.14 1.59
N ALA A 284 -1.33 22.76 1.08
CA ALA A 284 0.02 22.65 1.63
C ALA A 284 0.09 23.03 3.11
N ALA A 285 -0.66 24.06 3.51
CA ALA A 285 -0.74 24.49 4.90
C ALA A 285 -1.44 23.48 5.84
N LYS A 286 -2.13 22.47 5.28
CA LYS A 286 -2.89 21.44 6.02
C LYS A 286 -2.22 20.06 6.00
N ILE A 287 -1.02 19.96 5.45
CA ILE A 287 -0.30 18.68 5.41
C ILE A 287 0.03 18.22 6.82
N ASP A 288 -0.46 17.03 7.21
CA ASP A 288 0.09 16.30 8.33
C ASP A 288 1.41 15.64 7.88
N TRP A 289 2.52 16.12 8.42
CA TRP A 289 3.85 15.67 8.08
C TRP A 289 4.26 14.39 8.80
N THR A 290 3.60 14.00 9.88
CA THR A 290 3.94 12.78 10.62
C THR A 290 3.88 11.52 9.74
N PRO A 291 2.80 11.27 8.96
CA PRO A 291 2.76 10.13 8.03
C PRO A 291 3.78 10.23 6.88
N PHE A 292 4.18 11.45 6.48
CA PHE A 292 5.26 11.63 5.52
C PHE A 292 6.57 11.04 6.04
N PHE A 293 6.94 11.33 7.29
CA PHE A 293 8.15 10.79 7.89
C PHE A 293 8.07 9.27 8.07
N HIS A 294 6.91 8.73 8.43
CA HIS A 294 6.71 7.29 8.53
C HIS A 294 6.90 6.58 7.17
N PHE A 295 6.42 7.18 6.08
CA PHE A 295 6.66 6.67 4.73
C PHE A 295 8.16 6.53 4.43
N TRP A 296 8.98 7.51 4.83
CA TRP A 296 10.42 7.51 4.66
C TRP A 296 11.19 6.67 5.68
N GLY A 297 10.48 5.96 6.58
CA GLY A 297 11.06 5.06 7.59
C GLY A 297 11.56 5.75 8.85
N PHE A 298 11.28 7.04 9.03
CA PHE A 298 11.61 7.75 10.26
C PHE A 298 10.56 7.45 11.35
N LYS A 299 11.02 7.26 12.58
CA LYS A 299 10.18 7.04 13.76
C LYS A 299 10.13 8.31 14.58
N GLY A 300 8.94 8.86 14.78
CA GLY A 300 8.72 10.09 15.55
C GLY A 300 7.56 10.90 15.01
N LYS A 301 7.23 11.99 15.68
CA LYS A 301 6.18 12.93 15.27
C LYS A 301 6.79 14.22 14.76
N PHE A 302 6.11 14.87 13.84
CA PHE A 302 6.42 16.23 13.44
C PHE A 302 5.82 17.20 14.48
N PRO A 303 6.51 18.30 14.89
CA PRO A 303 7.80 18.77 14.32
C PRO A 303 9.06 18.19 15.00
N GLU A 304 8.96 17.46 16.11
CA GLU A 304 10.11 17.04 16.93
C GLU A 304 11.15 16.26 16.11
N ILE A 305 10.69 15.39 15.19
CA ILE A 305 11.56 14.50 14.39
C ILE A 305 12.63 15.26 13.58
N ILE A 306 12.37 16.49 13.11
CA ILE A 306 13.34 17.26 12.32
C ILE A 306 14.45 17.85 13.18
N TYR A 307 14.22 18.02 14.48
CA TYR A 307 15.24 18.48 15.43
C TYR A 307 16.10 17.34 15.96
N GLU A 308 15.57 16.13 15.98
CA GLU A 308 16.24 14.95 16.51
C GLU A 308 17.01 14.17 15.45
N ASN A 309 16.67 14.36 14.15
CA ASN A 309 17.25 13.58 13.06
C ASN A 309 17.58 14.46 11.85
N GLU A 310 18.87 14.66 11.62
CA GLU A 310 19.38 15.50 10.52
C GLU A 310 18.92 15.03 9.13
N GLU A 311 18.79 13.72 8.88
CA GLU A 311 18.32 13.21 7.59
C GLU A 311 16.80 13.41 7.42
N ALA A 312 16.04 13.38 8.52
CA ALA A 312 14.62 13.75 8.49
C ALA A 312 14.47 15.24 8.13
N ASP A 313 15.26 16.11 8.71
CA ASP A 313 15.25 17.54 8.35
C ASP A 313 15.64 17.74 6.88
N ARG A 314 16.72 17.14 6.40
CA ARG A 314 17.11 17.20 4.98
C ARG A 314 16.00 16.72 4.05
N THR A 315 15.32 15.64 4.41
CA THR A 315 14.21 15.10 3.63
C THR A 315 13.01 16.05 3.64
N TYR A 316 12.75 16.69 4.77
CA TYR A 316 11.73 17.72 4.90
C TYR A 316 12.01 18.95 4.06
N GLN A 317 13.26 19.48 4.10
CA GLN A 317 13.66 20.62 3.26
C GLN A 317 13.51 20.30 1.78
N ALA A 318 13.92 19.10 1.34
CA ALA A 318 13.74 18.65 -0.04
C ALA A 318 12.23 18.55 -0.41
N ALA A 319 11.38 18.14 0.54
CA ALA A 319 9.93 18.08 0.33
C ALA A 319 9.32 19.48 0.21
N LEU A 320 9.75 20.45 1.02
CA LEU A 320 9.30 21.84 0.92
C LEU A 320 9.72 22.50 -0.39
N GLU A 321 10.95 22.29 -0.84
CA GLU A 321 11.44 22.77 -2.13
C GLU A 321 10.64 22.19 -3.29
N MET A 322 10.43 20.86 -3.27
CA MET A 322 9.61 20.16 -4.25
C MET A 322 8.17 20.68 -4.26
N LEU A 323 7.58 20.85 -3.07
CA LEU A 323 6.22 21.36 -2.92
C LEU A 323 6.07 22.77 -3.51
N GLY A 324 7.05 23.67 -3.24
CA GLY A 324 7.11 25.00 -3.86
C GLY A 324 7.17 24.92 -5.39
N THR A 325 7.99 23.99 -5.91
CA THR A 325 8.15 23.80 -7.36
C THR A 325 6.84 23.31 -8.00
N VAL A 326 6.21 22.27 -7.46
CA VAL A 326 4.97 21.69 -8.05
C VAL A 326 3.77 22.64 -7.94
N ILE A 327 3.73 23.49 -6.92
CA ILE A 327 2.70 24.55 -6.79
C ILE A 327 2.92 25.61 -7.88
N ALA A 328 4.15 26.09 -8.03
CA ALA A 328 4.47 27.14 -9.01
C ALA A 328 4.31 26.67 -10.46
N SER A 329 4.63 25.42 -10.76
CA SER A 329 4.54 24.85 -12.11
C SER A 329 3.14 24.28 -12.44
N HIS A 330 2.21 24.25 -11.47
CA HIS A 330 0.88 23.62 -11.61
C HIS A 330 0.95 22.15 -12.09
N GLU A 331 2.00 21.41 -11.68
CA GLU A 331 2.18 20.02 -12.06
C GLU A 331 1.27 19.06 -11.29
N PHE A 332 0.78 19.44 -10.11
CA PHE A 332 -0.23 18.68 -9.38
C PHE A 332 -1.61 19.29 -9.57
N ASN A 333 -2.60 18.41 -9.73
CA ASN A 333 -4.00 18.76 -9.88
C ASN A 333 -4.82 18.19 -8.74
N ALA A 334 -5.47 19.06 -7.95
CA ALA A 334 -6.41 18.66 -6.91
C ALA A 334 -7.86 18.78 -7.41
N SER A 335 -8.63 17.71 -7.28
CA SER A 335 -10.04 17.69 -7.68
C SER A 335 -10.88 16.93 -6.65
N LEU A 336 -12.11 17.36 -6.43
CA LEU A 336 -13.05 16.67 -5.54
C LEU A 336 -14.49 16.81 -6.02
N ILE A 337 -15.31 15.84 -5.59
CA ILE A 337 -16.77 15.91 -5.58
C ILE A 337 -17.21 15.56 -4.18
N VAL A 338 -18.04 16.39 -3.59
CA VAL A 338 -18.84 16.06 -2.41
C VAL A 338 -20.28 16.41 -2.69
N GLN A 339 -21.19 15.50 -2.39
CA GLN A 339 -22.62 15.70 -2.54
C GLN A 339 -23.35 15.19 -1.30
N PHE A 340 -24.36 15.91 -0.88
CA PHE A 340 -25.18 15.59 0.27
C PHE A 340 -26.55 15.06 -0.14
N PHE A 341 -27.02 14.08 0.62
CA PHE A 341 -28.27 13.37 0.36
C PHE A 341 -29.09 13.27 1.64
N ASN A 342 -30.39 13.42 1.52
CA ASN A 342 -31.29 12.97 2.57
C ASN A 342 -31.22 11.44 2.61
N ALA A 343 -31.06 10.91 3.80
CA ALA A 343 -30.94 9.47 4.03
C ALA A 343 -31.63 9.07 5.32
N HIS A 344 -32.06 7.84 5.40
CA HIS A 344 -32.57 7.25 6.62
C HIS A 344 -32.00 5.85 6.83
N ARG A 345 -32.04 5.37 8.06
CA ARG A 345 -31.58 4.03 8.41
C ARG A 345 -32.72 3.03 8.34
N GLU A 346 -32.50 1.94 7.61
CA GLU A 346 -33.34 0.74 7.69
C GLU A 346 -32.51 -0.44 8.20
N GLN A 347 -32.64 -0.79 9.48
CA GLN A 347 -31.78 -1.77 10.17
C GLN A 347 -30.30 -1.42 10.08
N ASP A 348 -29.53 -2.16 9.27
CA ASP A 348 -28.11 -1.93 9.04
C ASP A 348 -27.83 -1.33 7.64
N ASP A 349 -28.86 -0.86 6.93
CA ASP A 349 -28.73 -0.14 5.65
C ASP A 349 -28.88 1.37 5.84
N ILE A 350 -28.11 2.11 5.07
CA ILE A 350 -28.30 3.54 4.84
C ILE A 350 -29.02 3.68 3.50
N VAL A 351 -30.24 4.22 3.52
CA VAL A 351 -31.09 4.37 2.34
C VAL A 351 -31.14 5.84 1.96
N LEU A 352 -30.69 6.14 0.73
CA LEU A 352 -30.73 7.50 0.20
C LEU A 352 -32.12 7.83 -0.37
N GLU A 353 -32.45 9.12 -0.47
CA GLU A 353 -33.74 9.61 -1.01
C GLU A 353 -34.01 9.13 -2.45
N ASN A 354 -32.97 8.83 -3.24
CA ASN A 354 -33.09 8.26 -4.59
C ASN A 354 -33.33 6.73 -4.59
N GLY A 355 -33.53 6.11 -3.41
CA GLY A 355 -33.75 4.68 -3.24
C GLY A 355 -32.50 3.81 -3.26
N LYS A 356 -31.31 4.37 -3.49
CA LYS A 356 -30.04 3.62 -3.39
C LYS A 356 -29.76 3.22 -1.95
N ARG A 357 -29.26 1.99 -1.76
CA ARG A 357 -28.94 1.40 -0.46
C ARG A 357 -27.45 1.17 -0.31
N LEU A 358 -26.88 1.62 0.78
CA LEU A 358 -25.52 1.31 1.21
C LEU A 358 -25.62 0.32 2.37
N ALA A 359 -25.37 -0.95 2.10
CA ALA A 359 -25.46 -2.02 3.09
C ALA A 359 -24.26 -1.95 4.04
N MET A 360 -24.51 -1.76 5.33
CA MET A 360 -23.47 -1.76 6.35
C MET A 360 -23.44 -3.08 7.10
N LEU A 361 -22.29 -3.37 7.71
CA LEU A 361 -22.10 -4.47 8.63
C LEU A 361 -22.20 -3.97 10.08
N ARG A 362 -22.45 -4.89 10.99
CA ARG A 362 -22.51 -4.64 12.44
C ARG A 362 -21.46 -5.47 13.17
N GLN A 363 -20.87 -4.92 14.21
CA GLN A 363 -19.99 -5.67 15.11
C GLN A 363 -20.76 -6.83 15.77
N GLN A 364 -20.15 -8.00 15.87
CA GLN A 364 -20.70 -9.17 16.56
C GLN A 364 -19.83 -9.50 17.78
N LYS A 365 -19.90 -8.62 18.80
CA LYS A 365 -19.11 -8.74 20.04
C LYS A 365 -19.98 -9.19 21.21
N THR A 366 -19.36 -9.84 22.20
CA THR A 366 -20.03 -10.32 23.42
C THR A 366 -20.23 -9.24 24.47
N ASP A 367 -19.27 -8.33 24.64
CA ASP A 367 -19.08 -7.56 25.89
C ASP A 367 -19.36 -6.05 25.78
N SER A 368 -19.86 -5.56 24.65
CA SER A 368 -20.07 -4.13 24.43
C SER A 368 -21.19 -3.83 23.45
N GLU A 369 -21.52 -2.56 23.27
CA GLU A 369 -22.35 -2.10 22.15
C GLU A 369 -21.79 -2.60 20.83
N CYS A 370 -22.68 -3.05 19.95
CA CYS A 370 -22.34 -3.57 18.64
C CYS A 370 -22.64 -2.51 17.58
N LEU A 371 -21.63 -1.77 17.18
CA LEU A 371 -21.73 -0.62 16.27
C LEU A 371 -21.88 -1.05 14.81
N SER A 372 -22.71 -0.29 14.09
CA SER A 372 -22.75 -0.22 12.62
C SER A 372 -22.63 1.24 12.19
N LEU A 373 -22.05 1.54 11.03
CA LEU A 373 -22.04 2.91 10.50
C LEU A 373 -23.47 3.45 10.28
N ALA A 374 -24.43 2.57 10.01
CA ALA A 374 -25.84 2.93 9.90
C ALA A 374 -26.43 3.51 11.20
N ASP A 375 -25.84 3.24 12.37
CA ASP A 375 -26.33 3.78 13.64
C ASP A 375 -26.21 5.31 13.72
N TYR A 376 -25.27 5.89 12.97
CA TYR A 376 -25.08 7.34 12.89
C TYR A 376 -26.04 8.04 11.90
N VAL A 377 -26.96 7.27 11.31
CA VAL A 377 -28.01 7.79 10.43
C VAL A 377 -29.38 7.63 11.12
N SER A 378 -30.15 8.71 11.17
CA SER A 378 -31.46 8.72 11.80
C SER A 378 -32.45 7.79 11.10
N PRO A 379 -33.26 7.03 11.84
CA PRO A 379 -34.37 6.27 11.23
C PRO A 379 -35.47 7.15 10.65
N GLU A 380 -35.61 8.40 11.15
CA GLU A 380 -36.60 9.38 10.67
C GLU A 380 -36.06 10.29 9.55
N GLY A 381 -34.78 10.15 9.25
CA GLY A 381 -34.10 10.94 8.24
C GLY A 381 -33.07 11.90 8.81
N CYS A 382 -31.97 12.05 8.09
CA CYS A 382 -30.92 13.05 8.29
C CYS A 382 -30.13 13.23 6.98
N THR A 383 -29.17 14.12 6.98
CA THR A 383 -28.30 14.33 5.81
C THR A 383 -27.00 13.58 5.98
N ILE A 384 -26.54 12.90 4.93
CA ILE A 384 -25.20 12.31 4.82
C ILE A 384 -24.47 12.87 3.60
N GLY A 385 -23.12 12.91 3.66
CA GLY A 385 -22.30 13.25 2.50
C GLY A 385 -21.69 12.01 1.85
N LEU A 386 -21.56 12.03 0.53
CA LEU A 386 -20.71 11.12 -0.22
C LEU A 386 -19.65 11.94 -0.94
N PHE A 387 -18.41 11.45 -0.95
CA PHE A 387 -17.32 12.17 -1.60
C PHE A 387 -16.36 11.23 -2.34
N THR A 388 -15.74 11.80 -3.36
CA THR A 388 -14.51 11.28 -3.95
C THR A 388 -13.60 12.43 -4.33
N LEU A 389 -12.30 12.25 -4.16
CA LEU A 389 -11.31 13.27 -4.42
C LEU A 389 -9.99 12.66 -4.85
N LYS A 390 -9.16 13.45 -5.52
CA LYS A 390 -7.81 13.07 -5.93
C LYS A 390 -6.87 14.26 -5.91
N VAL A 391 -5.59 13.97 -5.72
CA VAL A 391 -4.48 14.82 -6.17
C VAL A 391 -3.63 13.99 -7.12
N GLU A 392 -3.36 14.51 -8.30
CA GLU A 392 -2.71 13.80 -9.39
C GLU A 392 -1.50 14.58 -9.89
N ASP A 393 -0.40 13.88 -10.13
CA ASP A 393 0.76 14.42 -10.85
C ASP A 393 0.46 14.38 -12.36
N SER A 394 0.45 15.53 -13.02
CA SER A 394 0.13 15.64 -14.45
C SER A 394 1.27 15.24 -15.37
N ARG A 395 2.45 14.97 -14.83
CA ARG A 395 3.59 14.52 -15.63
C ARG A 395 3.39 13.09 -16.14
N PRO A 396 3.96 12.76 -17.30
CA PRO A 396 3.98 11.38 -17.76
C PRO A 396 4.59 10.44 -16.72
N HIS A 397 4.00 9.25 -16.57
CA HIS A 397 4.56 8.23 -15.72
C HIS A 397 6.02 7.91 -16.13
N CYS A 398 6.91 7.87 -15.15
CA CYS A 398 8.32 7.54 -15.33
C CYS A 398 8.62 6.28 -14.50
N ASP A 399 9.24 5.29 -15.11
CA ASP A 399 9.72 4.09 -14.41
C ASP A 399 11.00 4.38 -13.55
N CYS A 400 11.36 5.65 -13.40
CA CYS A 400 12.47 6.06 -12.57
C CYS A 400 12.09 5.97 -11.08
N GLN A 401 12.59 4.95 -10.40
CA GLN A 401 12.40 4.76 -8.95
C GLN A 401 13.49 5.50 -8.17
N ASP A 402 13.67 6.80 -8.44
CA ASP A 402 14.65 7.60 -7.72
C ASP A 402 14.01 8.41 -6.57
N PHE A 403 14.87 9.08 -5.79
CA PHE A 403 14.43 9.88 -4.65
C PHE A 403 13.41 10.97 -5.04
N GLN A 404 13.58 11.60 -6.19
CA GLN A 404 12.70 12.67 -6.65
C GLN A 404 11.30 12.13 -6.99
N HIS A 405 11.24 10.96 -7.63
CA HIS A 405 9.99 10.31 -7.95
C HIS A 405 9.21 9.93 -6.68
N LEU A 406 9.85 9.20 -5.74
CA LEU A 406 9.25 8.82 -4.46
C LEU A 406 8.83 10.04 -3.63
N LEU A 407 9.60 11.13 -3.69
CA LEU A 407 9.27 12.37 -2.98
C LEU A 407 7.98 12.98 -3.52
N ARG A 408 7.80 13.01 -4.84
CA ARG A 408 6.56 13.48 -5.47
C ARG A 408 5.36 12.61 -5.13
N GLU A 409 5.51 11.29 -5.20
CA GLU A 409 4.44 10.36 -4.83
C GLU A 409 4.00 10.56 -3.38
N SER A 410 4.97 10.66 -2.46
CA SER A 410 4.67 10.89 -1.04
C SER A 410 3.99 12.23 -0.79
N LEU A 411 4.40 13.31 -1.48
CA LEU A 411 3.74 14.61 -1.41
C LEU A 411 2.33 14.59 -2.00
N CYS A 412 2.15 13.92 -3.14
CA CYS A 412 0.84 13.77 -3.76
C CYS A 412 -0.14 13.08 -2.81
N ALA A 413 0.29 12.00 -2.15
CA ALA A 413 -0.50 11.30 -1.14
C ALA A 413 -0.83 12.20 0.08
N ARG A 414 0.13 13.01 0.56
CA ARG A 414 -0.13 13.94 1.67
C ARG A 414 -1.10 15.05 1.30
N LEU A 415 -0.98 15.60 0.09
CA LEU A 415 -1.92 16.60 -0.42
C LEU A 415 -3.33 16.02 -0.61
N THR A 416 -3.46 14.74 -0.95
CA THR A 416 -4.75 14.04 -1.03
C THR A 416 -5.45 14.00 0.34
N GLU A 417 -4.72 13.68 1.40
CA GLU A 417 -5.26 13.74 2.77
C GLU A 417 -5.57 15.18 3.20
N ALA A 418 -4.70 16.12 2.89
CA ALA A 418 -4.93 17.55 3.16
C ALA A 418 -6.18 18.09 2.43
N LEU A 419 -6.43 17.60 1.21
CA LEU A 419 -7.65 17.93 0.46
C LEU A 419 -8.91 17.40 1.16
N ALA A 420 -8.85 16.20 1.74
CA ALA A 420 -9.95 15.64 2.51
C ALA A 420 -10.23 16.45 3.80
N GLU A 421 -9.19 16.91 4.49
CA GLU A 421 -9.34 17.80 5.66
C GLU A 421 -9.92 19.16 5.24
N TRP A 422 -9.36 19.75 4.18
CA TRP A 422 -9.87 21.01 3.65
C TRP A 422 -11.34 20.90 3.22
N MET A 423 -11.72 19.84 2.53
CA MET A 423 -13.10 19.56 2.14
C MET A 423 -14.01 19.53 3.38
N GLN A 424 -13.63 18.79 4.42
CA GLN A 424 -14.43 18.69 5.64
C GLN A 424 -14.66 20.07 6.27
N GLU A 425 -13.65 20.91 6.36
CA GLU A 425 -13.79 22.26 6.90
C GLU A 425 -14.75 23.12 6.08
N GLN A 426 -14.73 22.99 4.73
CA GLN A 426 -15.63 23.76 3.87
C GLN A 426 -17.09 23.35 4.02
N VAL A 427 -17.37 22.07 4.26
CA VAL A 427 -18.74 21.53 4.18
C VAL A 427 -19.31 21.10 5.52
N CYS A 428 -18.52 21.02 6.59
CA CYS A 428 -18.93 20.52 7.91
C CYS A 428 -18.49 21.43 9.06
N GLU A 429 -18.38 22.74 8.83
CA GLU A 429 -17.91 23.68 9.87
C GLU A 429 -18.76 23.59 11.15
N GLY A 430 -18.10 23.40 12.29
CA GLY A 430 -18.73 23.30 13.60
C GLY A 430 -19.46 21.98 13.91
N LEU A 431 -19.39 20.98 13.02
CA LEU A 431 -19.98 19.66 13.22
C LEU A 431 -18.93 18.61 13.62
N HIS A 432 -19.32 17.72 14.52
CA HIS A 432 -18.54 16.50 14.74
C HIS A 432 -18.88 15.47 13.66
N VAL A 433 -17.93 15.16 12.79
CA VAL A 433 -18.09 14.22 11.66
C VAL A 433 -17.01 13.17 11.65
N ILE A 434 -17.37 12.00 11.09
CA ILE A 434 -16.40 10.99 10.65
C ILE A 434 -16.50 10.81 9.13
N ARG A 435 -15.39 10.42 8.50
CA ARG A 435 -15.29 10.18 7.05
C ARG A 435 -14.88 8.73 6.78
N PRO A 436 -15.73 7.73 7.10
CA PRO A 436 -15.39 6.34 6.83
C PRO A 436 -15.24 6.10 5.32
N ALA A 437 -14.09 5.51 4.95
CA ALA A 437 -13.81 5.10 3.59
C ALA A 437 -14.23 3.64 3.38
N PHE A 438 -14.67 3.31 2.16
CA PHE A 438 -15.04 1.96 1.76
C PHE A 438 -13.81 1.09 1.55
N GLY A 439 -13.84 -0.13 2.06
CA GLY A 439 -12.70 -1.07 2.06
C GLY A 439 -11.83 -0.98 3.32
N TYR A 440 -12.22 -0.17 4.31
CA TYR A 440 -11.53 -0.05 5.60
C TYR A 440 -12.29 -0.75 6.71
N SER A 441 -11.69 -0.82 7.89
CA SER A 441 -12.14 -1.65 9.00
C SER A 441 -13.59 -1.43 9.46
N ALA A 442 -14.14 -0.22 9.30
CA ALA A 442 -15.54 0.08 9.63
C ALA A 442 -16.52 -0.25 8.49
N CYS A 443 -16.03 -0.34 7.26
CA CYS A 443 -16.81 -0.66 6.05
C CYS A 443 -15.94 -1.49 5.08
N PRO A 444 -15.72 -2.78 5.33
CA PRO A 444 -14.71 -3.58 4.64
C PRO A 444 -15.02 -3.89 3.17
N ASP A 445 -16.26 -3.71 2.72
CA ASP A 445 -16.66 -3.99 1.33
C ASP A 445 -16.16 -2.91 0.37
N HIS A 446 -15.14 -3.25 -0.43
CA HIS A 446 -14.62 -2.37 -1.47
C HIS A 446 -15.61 -2.10 -2.61
N SER A 447 -16.57 -3.00 -2.86
CA SER A 447 -17.52 -2.87 -3.97
C SER A 447 -18.51 -1.70 -3.82
N LEU A 448 -18.73 -1.24 -2.58
CA LEU A 448 -19.55 -0.06 -2.31
C LEU A 448 -19.00 1.23 -2.94
N LYS A 449 -17.71 1.28 -3.25
CA LYS A 449 -17.14 2.39 -4.03
C LYS A 449 -17.81 2.54 -5.38
N LYS A 450 -18.19 1.43 -6.02
CA LYS A 450 -18.88 1.47 -7.31
C LYS A 450 -20.22 2.19 -7.19
N ASP A 451 -20.99 1.88 -6.14
CA ASP A 451 -22.29 2.53 -5.91
C ASP A 451 -22.11 4.06 -5.75
N VAL A 452 -21.08 4.48 -5.00
CA VAL A 452 -20.77 5.91 -4.79
C VAL A 452 -20.26 6.59 -6.07
N PHE A 453 -19.42 5.91 -6.84
CA PHE A 453 -18.92 6.43 -8.12
C PHE A 453 -20.06 6.63 -9.12
N ASP A 454 -21.00 5.68 -9.17
CA ASP A 454 -22.19 5.79 -10.02
C ASP A 454 -23.13 6.93 -9.56
N ILE A 455 -23.28 7.13 -8.23
CA ILE A 455 -24.10 8.22 -7.66
C ILE A 455 -23.48 9.59 -7.94
N LEU A 456 -22.17 9.72 -7.76
CA LEU A 456 -21.44 10.99 -7.92
C LEU A 456 -21.06 11.30 -9.36
N ASP A 457 -21.17 10.33 -10.26
CA ASP A 457 -20.69 10.43 -11.64
C ASP A 457 -19.18 10.78 -11.68
N ALA A 458 -18.41 10.10 -10.83
CA ALA A 458 -17.01 10.42 -10.55
C ALA A 458 -16.08 10.29 -11.76
N PRO A 459 -16.22 9.26 -12.63
CA PRO A 459 -15.40 9.14 -13.83
C PRO A 459 -15.51 10.34 -14.77
N GLU A 460 -16.73 10.78 -15.06
CA GLU A 460 -17.00 11.89 -16.00
C GLU A 460 -16.61 13.25 -15.41
N LYS A 461 -16.87 13.45 -14.12
CA LYS A 461 -16.67 14.75 -13.47
C LYS A 461 -15.22 15.05 -13.14
N ILE A 462 -14.48 14.08 -12.59
CA ILE A 462 -13.09 14.29 -12.15
C ILE A 462 -12.11 13.22 -12.63
N GLY A 463 -12.53 12.29 -13.50
CA GLY A 463 -11.64 11.29 -14.10
C GLY A 463 -11.10 10.26 -13.09
N VAL A 464 -11.83 9.96 -12.02
CA VAL A 464 -11.47 8.91 -11.05
C VAL A 464 -12.20 7.63 -11.42
N THR A 465 -11.48 6.51 -11.55
CA THR A 465 -12.04 5.23 -11.99
C THR A 465 -11.71 4.10 -11.02
N LEU A 466 -12.36 2.94 -11.20
CA LEU A 466 -12.12 1.73 -10.41
C LEU A 466 -11.53 0.61 -11.28
N THR A 467 -10.63 -0.17 -10.70
CA THR A 467 -10.22 -1.46 -11.27
C THR A 467 -11.30 -2.52 -11.08
N SER A 468 -11.10 -3.70 -11.68
CA SER A 468 -11.99 -4.86 -11.47
C SER A 468 -12.06 -5.33 -10.00
N SER A 469 -11.07 -4.98 -9.19
CA SER A 469 -11.01 -5.27 -7.75
C SER A 469 -11.36 -4.06 -6.87
N TYR A 470 -11.97 -3.03 -7.46
CA TYR A 470 -12.39 -1.80 -6.78
C TYR A 470 -11.25 -0.97 -6.16
N ALA A 471 -10.01 -1.11 -6.65
CA ALA A 471 -8.95 -0.15 -6.38
C ALA A 471 -9.21 1.13 -7.16
N ILE A 472 -8.95 2.28 -6.54
CA ILE A 472 -9.20 3.59 -7.15
C ILE A 472 -8.00 3.99 -8.03
N ARG A 473 -8.28 4.63 -9.17
CA ARG A 473 -7.30 5.25 -10.05
C ARG A 473 -7.61 6.74 -10.26
N PRO A 474 -6.60 7.62 -10.12
CA PRO A 474 -5.21 7.37 -9.69
C PRO A 474 -5.15 6.87 -8.23
N THR A 475 -4.00 6.28 -7.83
CA THR A 475 -3.78 5.72 -6.48
C THR A 475 -3.89 6.77 -5.37
N THR A 476 -3.59 8.01 -5.68
CA THR A 476 -3.73 9.18 -4.81
C THR A 476 -5.15 9.73 -4.83
N SER A 477 -6.11 8.87 -4.54
CA SER A 477 -7.54 9.21 -4.49
C SER A 477 -8.21 8.63 -3.25
N LEU A 478 -9.23 9.30 -2.76
CA LEU A 478 -10.05 8.84 -1.64
C LEU A 478 -11.53 8.85 -2.03
N CYS A 479 -12.28 7.90 -1.46
CA CYS A 479 -13.73 7.80 -1.59
C CYS A 479 -14.33 7.35 -0.27
N GLY A 480 -15.39 8.01 0.18
CA GLY A 480 -16.03 7.71 1.45
C GLY A 480 -17.37 8.38 1.62
N MET A 481 -17.88 8.27 2.84
CA MET A 481 -19.07 8.98 3.28
C MET A 481 -18.73 9.96 4.41
N ILE A 482 -19.59 10.97 4.62
CA ILE A 482 -19.52 11.91 5.73
C ILE A 482 -20.74 11.65 6.60
N LEU A 483 -20.49 11.26 7.85
CA LEU A 483 -21.52 11.01 8.86
C LEU A 483 -21.37 12.02 10.01
N ALA A 484 -22.38 12.82 10.24
CA ALA A 484 -22.40 13.86 11.28
C ALA A 484 -23.21 13.38 12.50
N HIS A 485 -22.52 13.08 13.60
CA HIS A 485 -23.15 12.71 14.86
C HIS A 485 -22.19 12.96 16.03
N PRO A 486 -22.64 13.53 17.17
CA PRO A 486 -21.76 13.88 18.31
C PRO A 486 -20.99 12.70 18.89
N GLN A 487 -21.51 11.48 18.77
CA GLN A 487 -20.89 10.25 19.26
C GLN A 487 -20.27 9.40 18.15
N ALA A 488 -20.17 9.94 16.92
CA ALA A 488 -19.55 9.22 15.82
C ALA A 488 -18.07 8.96 16.11
N ARG A 489 -17.64 7.74 15.89
CA ARG A 489 -16.24 7.31 16.06
C ARG A 489 -15.89 6.21 15.08
N TYR A 490 -14.62 6.11 14.76
CA TYR A 490 -14.12 4.99 13.98
C TYR A 490 -14.06 3.72 14.82
N PHE A 491 -14.36 2.59 14.20
CA PHE A 491 -14.33 1.25 14.80
C PHE A 491 -13.97 0.20 13.76
N SER A 492 -13.68 -1.01 14.20
CA SER A 492 -13.52 -2.15 13.31
C SER A 492 -14.75 -3.07 13.43
N ILE A 493 -15.27 -3.54 12.31
CA ILE A 493 -16.31 -4.58 12.29
C ILE A 493 -15.81 -5.86 12.95
N GLY A 494 -14.55 -6.22 12.73
CA GLY A 494 -14.00 -7.48 13.21
C GLY A 494 -14.51 -8.67 12.39
N GLN A 495 -14.66 -9.82 13.05
CA GLN A 495 -15.16 -11.04 12.39
C GLN A 495 -16.66 -10.92 12.09
N VAL A 496 -17.07 -11.49 10.96
CA VAL A 496 -18.46 -11.56 10.51
C VAL A 496 -18.96 -13.00 10.60
N GLY A 497 -20.03 -13.23 11.34
CA GLY A 497 -20.64 -14.55 11.48
C GLY A 497 -21.39 -14.98 10.21
N ASP A 498 -21.64 -16.27 10.11
CA ASP A 498 -22.34 -16.88 8.96
C ASP A 498 -23.76 -16.32 8.74
N ASP A 499 -24.44 -15.97 9.81
CA ASP A 499 -25.76 -15.36 9.80
C ASP A 499 -25.71 -13.95 9.20
N GLN A 500 -24.77 -13.13 9.63
CA GLN A 500 -24.58 -11.79 9.08
C GLN A 500 -24.06 -11.84 7.63
N MET A 501 -23.17 -12.77 7.30
CA MET A 501 -22.73 -12.97 5.92
C MET A 501 -23.93 -13.27 5.01
N THR A 502 -24.84 -14.15 5.45
CA THR A 502 -26.03 -14.50 4.68
C THR A 502 -26.97 -13.31 4.51
N ASP A 503 -27.23 -12.57 5.60
CA ASP A 503 -28.04 -11.34 5.58
C ASP A 503 -27.43 -10.27 4.66
N TYR A 504 -26.13 -10.04 4.77
CA TYR A 504 -25.40 -9.06 3.95
C TYR A 504 -25.45 -9.40 2.45
N CYS A 505 -25.17 -10.66 2.09
CA CYS A 505 -25.25 -11.11 0.70
C CYS A 505 -26.66 -10.92 0.12
N LYS A 506 -27.72 -11.19 0.92
CA LYS A 506 -29.10 -10.95 0.51
C LYS A 506 -29.38 -9.46 0.26
N ARG A 507 -28.94 -8.57 1.17
CA ARG A 507 -29.14 -7.12 1.05
C ARG A 507 -28.35 -6.53 -0.15
N ARG A 508 -27.15 -7.06 -0.43
CA ARG A 508 -26.32 -6.67 -1.59
C ARG A 508 -26.74 -7.35 -2.90
N ASN A 509 -27.64 -8.33 -2.85
CA ASN A 509 -28.01 -9.16 -4.00
C ASN A 509 -26.80 -9.84 -4.68
N ILE A 510 -25.91 -10.41 -3.86
CA ILE A 510 -24.72 -11.15 -4.28
C ILE A 510 -24.75 -12.57 -3.73
N ASN A 511 -24.00 -13.49 -4.34
CA ASN A 511 -23.87 -14.83 -3.80
C ASN A 511 -22.84 -14.88 -2.65
N ARG A 512 -22.82 -15.99 -1.89
CA ARG A 512 -21.98 -16.14 -0.71
C ARG A 512 -20.48 -16.14 -1.02
N GLU A 513 -20.07 -16.72 -2.13
CA GLU A 513 -18.65 -16.76 -2.54
C GLU A 513 -18.16 -15.35 -2.89
N GLU A 514 -18.99 -14.58 -3.56
CA GLU A 514 -18.70 -13.17 -3.82
C GLU A 514 -18.64 -12.36 -2.52
N GLY A 515 -19.57 -12.58 -1.59
CA GLY A 515 -19.54 -11.93 -0.28
C GLY A 515 -18.27 -12.22 0.50
N LYS A 516 -17.82 -13.47 0.54
CA LYS A 516 -16.53 -13.84 1.16
C LYS A 516 -15.36 -13.12 0.51
N ARG A 517 -15.33 -13.10 -0.83
CA ARG A 517 -14.28 -12.42 -1.59
C ARG A 517 -14.22 -10.93 -1.30
N LEU A 518 -15.38 -10.25 -1.23
CA LEU A 518 -15.47 -8.82 -0.99
C LEU A 518 -15.09 -8.42 0.43
N LEU A 519 -15.40 -9.26 1.41
CA LEU A 519 -15.16 -9.00 2.82
C LEU A 519 -13.83 -9.61 3.33
N GLY A 520 -13.13 -10.41 2.52
CA GLY A 520 -11.84 -11.01 2.87
C GLY A 520 -11.91 -12.18 3.85
N PHE A 521 -12.95 -13.05 3.75
CA PHE A 521 -13.18 -14.20 4.64
C PHE A 521 -12.94 -15.54 3.95
#